data_47cb114a8858591540df61acc3b9946a
#
_entry.id   47cb114a8858591540df61acc3b9946a
#
_cell.length_a   1.000
_cell.length_b   1.000
_cell.length_c   1.000
_cell.angle_alpha   90.00
_cell.angle_beta   90.00
_cell.angle_gamma   90.00
#
_symmetry.space_group_name_H-M   'P 1'
#
loop_
_entity.id
_entity.type
_entity.pdbx_description
1 polymer ?
#
loop_
_entity_poly.entity_id
_entity_poly.type
_entity_poly.pdbx_seq_one_letter_code
_entity_poly.pdbx_strand_id
1 'polypeptide(L)'
;MPATTAVRKQELAKEFLTPERCHILETYNTAADESMSIARARVEPGVTTTLHMVESTTERYIVVEGRGRVEIGDFPAAEVEPGDVVVIPAGIRQRIANTGNVDLIFYCVCTPRFENKNYRSLE
;
A
#
# COMPACT_ATOMS: atom_id res chain seq x y z
N MET A 1 -1.78 -21.30 9.79
CA MET A 1 -0.47 -21.93 9.53
C MET A 1 0.63 -20.95 9.88
N PRO A 2 1.63 -21.37 10.60
CA PRO A 2 2.78 -20.50 10.83
C PRO A 2 3.55 -20.26 9.52
N ALA A 3 4.21 -19.13 9.46
CA ALA A 3 5.06 -18.83 8.31
C ALA A 3 6.23 -19.81 8.23
N THR A 4 6.68 -20.07 7.01
CA THR A 4 7.84 -20.89 6.73
C THR A 4 9.03 -20.00 6.39
N THR A 5 10.21 -20.32 6.91
CA THR A 5 11.42 -19.56 6.60
C THR A 5 11.63 -19.46 5.09
N ALA A 6 11.81 -18.24 4.60
CA ALA A 6 12.02 -17.99 3.19
C ALA A 6 12.76 -16.67 2.99
N VAL A 7 13.44 -16.57 1.83
CA VAL A 7 13.98 -15.30 1.36
C VAL A 7 13.30 -15.01 0.01
N ARG A 8 12.56 -13.92 -0.05
CA ARG A 8 11.86 -13.49 -1.27
C ARG A 8 12.67 -12.37 -1.91
N LYS A 9 13.22 -12.65 -3.09
CA LYS A 9 13.98 -11.64 -3.82
C LYS A 9 13.03 -10.67 -4.52
N GLN A 10 13.36 -9.39 -4.49
CA GLN A 10 12.57 -8.40 -5.21
C GLN A 10 12.78 -8.54 -6.70
N GLU A 11 11.68 -8.71 -7.44
CA GLU A 11 11.70 -8.87 -8.90
C GLU A 11 10.89 -7.72 -9.52
N LEU A 12 11.54 -6.59 -9.77
CA LEU A 12 10.87 -5.38 -10.29
C LEU A 12 10.15 -5.63 -11.62
N ALA A 13 10.60 -6.60 -12.41
CA ALA A 13 9.95 -6.93 -13.68
C ALA A 13 8.52 -7.47 -13.48
N LYS A 14 8.16 -7.87 -12.27
CA LYS A 14 6.81 -8.33 -11.95
C LYS A 14 5.89 -7.22 -11.48
N GLU A 15 6.37 -5.98 -11.40
CA GLU A 15 5.53 -4.84 -11.07
C GLU A 15 4.47 -4.64 -12.15
N PHE A 16 3.25 -4.32 -11.75
CA PHE A 16 2.16 -4.07 -12.69
C PHE A 16 1.34 -2.85 -12.26
N LEU A 17 0.79 -2.13 -13.24
CA LEU A 17 -0.07 -0.99 -13.00
C LEU A 17 -1.48 -1.47 -12.70
N THR A 18 -2.02 -1.05 -11.55
CA THR A 18 -3.38 -1.40 -11.14
C THR A 18 -4.39 -0.36 -11.63
N PRO A 19 -5.70 -0.69 -11.67
CA PRO A 19 -6.74 0.30 -11.97
C PRO A 19 -6.78 1.48 -10.99
N GLU A 20 -6.18 1.36 -9.81
CA GLU A 20 -6.13 2.45 -8.83
C GLU A 20 -5.02 3.47 -9.09
N ARG A 21 -4.38 3.43 -10.27
CA ARG A 21 -3.32 4.34 -10.69
C ARG A 21 -2.02 4.18 -9.89
N CYS A 22 -1.81 3.00 -9.35
CA CYS A 22 -0.65 2.66 -8.53
C CYS A 22 0.02 1.43 -9.11
N HIS A 23 1.35 1.47 -9.24
CA HIS A 23 2.13 0.29 -9.64
C HIS A 23 2.39 -0.56 -8.39
N ILE A 24 2.07 -1.84 -8.47
CA ILE A 24 2.17 -2.75 -7.33
C ILE A 24 3.12 -3.89 -7.66
N LEU A 25 3.95 -4.23 -6.69
CA LEU A 25 4.75 -5.45 -6.70
C LEU A 25 4.43 -6.21 -5.42
N GLU A 26 3.82 -7.38 -5.55
CA GLU A 26 3.54 -8.24 -4.40
C GLU A 26 4.85 -8.83 -3.90
N THR A 27 5.38 -8.28 -2.83
CA THR A 27 6.66 -8.71 -2.26
C THR A 27 6.50 -10.01 -1.50
N TYR A 28 5.44 -10.11 -0.70
CA TYR A 28 5.15 -11.30 0.08
C TYR A 28 3.65 -11.36 0.37
N ASN A 29 2.96 -12.30 -0.27
CA ASN A 29 1.54 -12.53 -0.02
C ASN A 29 1.21 -13.95 -0.40
N THR A 30 1.07 -14.83 0.58
CA THR A 30 0.85 -16.25 0.38
C THR A 30 -0.25 -16.77 1.31
N ALA A 31 -1.07 -17.68 0.80
CA ALA A 31 -2.11 -18.32 1.60
C ALA A 31 -1.53 -19.15 2.77
N ALA A 32 -0.26 -19.52 2.68
CA ALA A 32 0.41 -20.25 3.76
C ALA A 32 0.69 -19.36 4.98
N ASP A 33 0.70 -18.04 4.81
CA ASP A 33 0.87 -17.08 5.90
C ASP A 33 -0.31 -16.09 5.87
N GLU A 34 -1.33 -16.42 6.63
CA GLU A 34 -2.54 -15.60 6.64
C GLU A 34 -2.43 -14.36 7.53
N SER A 35 -1.37 -14.27 8.33
CA SER A 35 -1.23 -13.22 9.33
C SER A 35 -0.86 -11.87 8.73
N MET A 36 -0.17 -11.83 7.58
CA MET A 36 0.27 -10.57 6.99
C MET A 36 0.67 -10.74 5.53
N SER A 37 0.76 -9.59 4.84
CA SER A 37 1.35 -9.51 3.51
C SER A 37 2.11 -8.20 3.35
N ILE A 38 2.99 -8.15 2.37
CA ILE A 38 3.80 -6.98 2.06
C ILE A 38 3.76 -6.75 0.54
N ALA A 39 3.43 -5.53 0.14
CA ALA A 39 3.48 -5.11 -1.25
C ALA A 39 4.29 -3.82 -1.36
N ARG A 40 5.02 -3.66 -2.45
CA ARG A 40 5.69 -2.41 -2.79
C ARG A 40 4.77 -1.62 -3.72
N ALA A 41 4.50 -0.37 -3.36
CA ALA A 41 3.67 0.53 -4.14
C ALA A 41 4.52 1.66 -4.71
N ARG A 42 4.28 2.00 -5.98
CA ARG A 42 4.96 3.10 -6.65
C ARG A 42 3.92 3.99 -7.33
N VAL A 43 3.95 5.27 -6.99
CA VAL A 43 3.01 6.27 -7.52
C VAL A 43 3.83 7.32 -8.26
N GLU A 44 3.51 7.54 -9.54
CA GLU A 44 4.23 8.50 -10.37
C GLU A 44 3.93 9.94 -9.95
N PRO A 45 4.83 10.89 -10.24
CA PRO A 45 4.61 12.30 -9.89
C PRO A 45 3.27 12.83 -10.43
N GLY A 46 2.56 13.58 -9.59
CA GLY A 46 1.28 14.18 -9.96
C GLY A 46 0.08 13.25 -9.92
N VAL A 47 0.29 11.98 -9.61
CA VAL A 47 -0.79 10.99 -9.55
C VAL A 47 -1.33 10.88 -8.13
N THR A 48 -2.67 10.80 -8.02
CA THR A 48 -3.37 10.46 -6.78
C THR A 48 -4.02 9.09 -6.97
N THR A 49 -3.81 8.19 -6.03
CA THR A 49 -4.40 6.86 -6.10
C THR A 49 -5.92 6.93 -5.93
N THR A 50 -6.60 5.90 -6.38
CA THR A 50 -8.06 5.79 -6.25
C THR A 50 -8.47 5.84 -4.79
N LEU A 51 -9.51 6.62 -4.46
CA LEU A 51 -10.11 6.57 -3.14
C LEU A 51 -10.73 5.19 -2.96
N HIS A 52 -10.29 4.47 -1.94
CA HIS A 52 -10.71 3.09 -1.69
C HIS A 52 -10.64 2.75 -0.22
N MET A 53 -11.14 1.58 0.12
CA MET A 53 -10.96 1.01 1.45
C MET A 53 -10.73 -0.49 1.34
N VAL A 54 -10.15 -1.08 2.38
CA VAL A 54 -9.94 -2.52 2.44
C VAL A 54 -10.64 -3.03 3.70
N GLU A 55 -11.64 -3.88 3.49
CA GLU A 55 -12.42 -4.43 4.61
C GLU A 55 -11.60 -5.47 5.36
N SER A 56 -11.81 -5.56 6.67
CA SER A 56 -11.22 -6.58 7.54
C SER A 56 -9.70 -6.62 7.55
N THR A 57 -9.06 -5.56 7.07
CA THR A 57 -7.60 -5.52 6.89
C THR A 57 -7.07 -4.18 7.36
N THR A 58 -6.11 -4.20 8.26
CA THR A 58 -5.37 -2.99 8.66
C THR A 58 -4.16 -2.87 7.75
N GLU A 59 -3.96 -1.70 7.15
CA GLU A 59 -2.80 -1.41 6.32
C GLU A 59 -1.86 -0.44 7.01
N ARG A 60 -0.57 -0.58 6.74
CA ARG A 60 0.44 0.41 7.13
C ARG A 60 1.28 0.69 5.91
N TYR A 61 1.49 1.97 5.62
CA TYR A 61 2.45 2.37 4.60
C TYR A 61 3.75 2.74 5.28
N ILE A 62 4.85 2.24 4.76
CA ILE A 62 6.19 2.65 5.19
C ILE A 62 6.81 3.35 4.00
N VAL A 63 6.95 4.68 4.06
CA VAL A 63 7.47 5.47 2.96
C VAL A 63 8.98 5.28 2.89
N VAL A 64 9.50 4.97 1.71
CA VAL A 64 10.93 4.74 1.50
C VAL A 64 11.56 5.71 0.51
N GLU A 65 10.77 6.31 -0.40
CA GLU A 65 11.28 7.25 -1.39
C GLU A 65 10.19 8.24 -1.81
N GLY A 66 10.59 9.47 -2.08
CA GLY A 66 9.67 10.49 -2.58
C GLY A 66 8.87 11.18 -1.47
N ARG A 67 7.85 11.94 -1.88
CA ARG A 67 6.97 12.69 -0.98
C ARG A 67 5.53 12.48 -1.38
N GLY A 68 4.65 12.46 -0.40
CA GLY A 68 3.23 12.29 -0.65
C GLY A 68 2.35 13.04 0.34
N ARG A 69 1.06 13.01 0.04
CA ARG A 69 0.02 13.55 0.92
C ARG A 69 -1.04 12.46 1.07
N VAL A 70 -1.32 12.08 2.31
CA VAL A 70 -2.31 11.03 2.60
C VAL A 70 -3.61 11.64 3.08
N GLU A 71 -4.72 10.99 2.69
CA GLU A 71 -6.05 11.31 3.19
C GLU A 71 -6.65 10.00 3.72
N ILE A 72 -6.86 9.94 5.03
CA ILE A 72 -7.31 8.74 5.72
C ILE A 72 -8.56 9.09 6.53
N GLY A 73 -9.73 8.61 6.08
CA GLY A 73 -11.00 8.88 6.75
C GLY A 73 -11.19 10.37 7.03
N ASP A 74 -11.53 10.69 8.27
CA ASP A 74 -11.69 12.07 8.72
C ASP A 74 -10.43 12.65 9.39
N PHE A 75 -9.34 11.88 9.40
CA PHE A 75 -8.06 12.37 9.92
C PHE A 75 -7.56 13.51 9.02
N PRO A 76 -6.98 14.58 9.61
CA PRO A 76 -6.45 15.67 8.78
C PRO A 76 -5.43 15.16 7.77
N ALA A 77 -5.55 15.61 6.51
CA ALA A 77 -4.59 15.24 5.47
C ALA A 77 -3.17 15.58 5.93
N ALA A 78 -2.22 14.69 5.65
CA ALA A 78 -0.87 14.83 6.16
C ALA A 78 0.17 14.59 5.07
N GLU A 79 1.25 15.37 5.11
CA GLU A 79 2.41 15.15 4.25
C GLU A 79 3.24 14.01 4.82
N VAL A 80 3.79 13.18 3.92
CA VAL A 80 4.65 12.06 4.31
C VAL A 80 5.94 12.07 3.48
N GLU A 81 7.01 11.57 4.09
CA GLU A 81 8.34 11.49 3.49
C GLU A 81 9.04 10.20 3.96
N PRO A 82 10.22 9.87 3.41
CA PRO A 82 10.92 8.63 3.77
C PRO A 82 11.09 8.45 5.27
N GLY A 83 10.74 7.27 5.76
CA GLY A 83 10.76 6.92 7.18
C GLY A 83 9.40 7.05 7.86
N ASP A 84 8.46 7.76 7.27
CA ASP A 84 7.13 7.93 7.87
C ASP A 84 6.31 6.65 7.73
N VAL A 85 5.45 6.42 8.71
CA VAL A 85 4.51 5.30 8.72
C VAL A 85 3.09 5.84 8.78
N VAL A 86 2.24 5.36 7.87
CA VAL A 86 0.82 5.68 7.86
C VAL A 86 0.05 4.46 8.33
N VAL A 87 -0.82 4.63 9.32
CA VAL A 87 -1.63 3.53 9.85
C VAL A 87 -3.08 3.73 9.39
N ILE A 88 -3.62 2.72 8.71
CA ILE A 88 -4.96 2.76 8.13
C ILE A 88 -5.77 1.60 8.72
N PRO A 89 -6.67 1.87 9.67
CA PRO A 89 -7.52 0.81 10.22
C PRO A 89 -8.42 0.18 9.17
N ALA A 90 -8.87 -1.03 9.45
CA ALA A 90 -9.77 -1.77 8.55
C ALA A 90 -11.02 -0.95 8.21
N GLY A 91 -11.41 -0.96 6.94
CA GLY A 91 -12.64 -0.31 6.47
C GLY A 91 -12.60 1.20 6.40
N ILE A 92 -11.45 1.83 6.60
CA ILE A 92 -11.31 3.28 6.52
C ILE A 92 -10.89 3.69 5.10
N ARG A 93 -11.57 4.68 4.53
CA ARG A 93 -11.25 5.19 3.19
C ARG A 93 -9.88 5.84 3.16
N GLN A 94 -9.17 5.63 2.08
CA GLN A 94 -7.79 6.08 1.94
C GLN A 94 -7.43 6.42 0.51
N ARG A 95 -6.51 7.36 0.35
CA ARG A 95 -5.79 7.61 -0.89
C ARG A 95 -4.50 8.36 -0.58
N ILE A 96 -3.56 8.31 -1.51
CA ILE A 96 -2.30 9.03 -1.41
C ILE A 96 -1.98 9.71 -2.73
N ALA A 97 -1.47 10.93 -2.67
CA ALA A 97 -1.01 11.68 -3.82
C ALA A 97 0.51 11.79 -3.79
N ASN A 98 1.15 11.66 -4.95
CA ASN A 98 2.56 11.99 -5.08
C ASN A 98 2.67 13.51 -5.31
N THR A 99 3.20 14.21 -4.33
CA THR A 99 3.34 15.68 -4.35
C THR A 99 4.76 16.12 -4.70
N GLY A 100 5.65 15.19 -4.98
CA GLY A 100 7.04 15.46 -5.35
C GLY A 100 7.26 15.38 -6.85
N ASN A 101 8.53 15.35 -7.24
CA ASN A 101 8.96 15.31 -8.65
C ASN A 101 9.68 14.01 -9.01
N VAL A 102 9.71 13.04 -8.11
CA VAL A 102 10.20 11.68 -8.34
C VAL A 102 9.13 10.69 -7.92
N ASP A 103 9.29 9.42 -8.25
CA ASP A 103 8.34 8.39 -7.83
C ASP A 103 8.22 8.35 -6.30
N LEU A 104 7.00 8.22 -5.82
CA LEU A 104 6.72 7.95 -4.42
C LEU A 104 6.67 6.43 -4.26
N ILE A 105 7.51 5.91 -3.39
CA ILE A 105 7.59 4.47 -3.15
C ILE A 105 7.36 4.20 -1.67
N PHE A 106 6.46 3.26 -1.39
CA PHE A 106 6.18 2.83 -0.03
C PHE A 106 5.82 1.36 -0.01
N TYR A 107 6.04 0.72 1.14
CA TYR A 107 5.60 -0.65 1.36
C TYR A 107 4.29 -0.64 2.11
N CYS A 108 3.36 -1.50 1.67
CA CYS A 108 2.09 -1.73 2.34
C CYS A 108 2.21 -3.02 3.14
N VAL A 109 2.07 -2.93 4.45
CA VAL A 109 2.02 -4.09 5.34
C VAL A 109 0.59 -4.29 5.78
N CYS A 110 -0.01 -5.39 5.34
CA CYS A 110 -1.41 -5.70 5.64
C CYS A 110 -1.53 -6.82 6.66
N THR A 111 -2.43 -6.65 7.63
CA THR A 111 -2.76 -7.68 8.61
C THR A 111 -4.27 -7.78 8.77
N PRO A 112 -4.86 -8.97 8.54
CA PRO A 112 -4.27 -10.15 7.93
C PRO A 112 -3.79 -9.88 6.50
N ARG A 113 -3.33 -10.91 5.79
CA ARG A 113 -2.84 -10.74 4.42
C ARG A 113 -3.90 -10.10 3.52
N PHE A 114 -3.46 -9.28 2.57
CA PHE A 114 -4.36 -8.64 1.60
C PHE A 114 -5.00 -9.68 0.68
N GLU A 115 -6.30 -9.56 0.47
CA GLU A 115 -7.06 -10.34 -0.50
C GLU A 115 -7.97 -9.40 -1.31
N ASN A 116 -8.00 -9.59 -2.62
CA ASN A 116 -8.80 -8.73 -3.51
C ASN A 116 -10.28 -8.67 -3.14
N LYS A 117 -10.82 -9.72 -2.58
CA LYS A 117 -12.23 -9.75 -2.16
C LYS A 117 -12.59 -8.68 -1.14
N ASN A 118 -11.59 -8.17 -0.41
CA ASN A 118 -11.79 -7.15 0.62
C ASN A 118 -11.59 -5.72 0.11
N TYR A 119 -11.12 -5.55 -1.11
CA TYR A 119 -10.91 -4.24 -1.72
C TYR A 119 -12.23 -3.64 -2.21
N ARG A 120 -12.45 -2.35 -1.91
CA ARG A 120 -13.62 -1.60 -2.37
C ARG A 120 -13.18 -0.25 -2.94
N SER A 121 -13.39 -0.06 -4.24
CA SER A 121 -13.21 1.24 -4.85
C SER A 121 -14.37 2.15 -4.44
N LEU A 122 -14.06 3.41 -4.13
CA LEU A 122 -15.06 4.42 -3.78
C LEU A 122 -15.21 5.49 -4.87
N GLU A 123 -14.64 5.21 -6.05
CA GLU A 123 -14.78 6.07 -7.23
C GLU A 123 -15.69 5.46 -8.28
#